data_b55f3c4c8d6be78a01e9bd2e8a9d6712
#
_entry.id   b55f3c4c8d6be78a01e9bd2e8a9d6712
#
_cell.length_a   1.000
_cell.length_b   1.000
_cell.length_c   1.000
_cell.angle_alpha   90.00
_cell.angle_beta   90.00
_cell.angle_gamma   90.00
#
_symmetry.space_group_name_H-M   'P 1'
#
loop_
_entity.id
_entity.type
_entity.pdbx_description
1 polymer ?
#
loop_
_entity_poly.entity_id
_entity_poly.type
_entity_poly.pdbx_seq_one_letter_code
_entity_poly.pdbx_strand_id
1 'polypeptide(L)'
;NAEVRGGGCFNKGTGRRVKAVIPMHTFGHPVKIDELAGICREWNLELIEDAAESIGSFYKGRHTGTFGKVGAVSFNGNKTITTGGGGMLLFMDEELGNYAKHLTTQAKVPHRWEFVHDHVGYNYRMPNINAALGCAQMEHLQEFVDNKRELADLYAGFFKGSDIKFFTEPDGCRSNYWLNAVLLKDKTARDRFLEETNDAGVMTRPVWQLMNRLPMFKNCECGDLSHAKWLEERIVNIPSSVRLS
;
A
#
# COMPACT_ATOMS: atom_id res chain seq x y z
N ASN A 1 8.89 -23.96 1.00
CA ASN A 1 10.30 -23.50 0.95
C ASN A 1 10.79 -22.88 2.28
N ALA A 2 10.00 -22.95 3.36
CA ALA A 2 10.38 -22.46 4.69
C ALA A 2 10.22 -23.55 5.75
N GLU A 3 10.84 -23.35 6.91
CA GLU A 3 10.70 -24.20 8.10
C GLU A 3 10.77 -23.36 9.37
N VAL A 4 10.10 -23.81 10.44
CA VAL A 4 10.21 -23.18 11.76
C VAL A 4 11.21 -24.00 12.59
N ARG A 5 12.24 -23.35 13.12
CA ARG A 5 13.24 -23.95 14.02
C ARG A 5 13.74 -22.92 15.04
N GLY A 6 13.97 -23.32 16.29
CA GLY A 6 14.49 -22.43 17.33
C GLY A 6 13.67 -21.15 17.52
N GLY A 7 12.32 -21.22 17.33
CA GLY A 7 11.44 -20.07 17.47
C GLY A 7 11.51 -19.05 16.33
N GLY A 8 12.11 -19.38 15.19
CA GLY A 8 12.18 -18.52 14.00
C GLY A 8 11.81 -19.26 12.72
N CYS A 9 11.35 -18.52 11.71
CA CYS A 9 11.12 -19.02 10.36
C CYS A 9 12.38 -18.88 9.51
N PHE A 10 12.74 -19.91 8.75
CA PHE A 10 13.93 -19.91 7.90
C PHE A 10 13.59 -20.42 6.50
N ASN A 11 14.15 -19.75 5.51
CA ASN A 11 14.12 -20.22 4.12
C ASN A 11 15.02 -21.47 3.97
N LYS A 12 14.47 -22.58 3.49
CA LYS A 12 15.19 -23.85 3.36
C LYS A 12 16.30 -23.80 2.31
N GLY A 13 16.15 -23.00 1.27
CA GLY A 13 17.13 -22.89 0.18
C GLY A 13 18.35 -22.06 0.56
N THR A 14 18.16 -20.97 1.30
CA THR A 14 19.23 -20.02 1.64
C THR A 14 19.72 -20.12 3.08
N GLY A 15 18.98 -20.79 3.96
CA GLY A 15 19.23 -20.80 5.41
C GLY A 15 18.97 -19.46 6.10
N ARG A 16 18.52 -18.42 5.40
CA ARG A 16 18.26 -17.09 5.97
C ARG A 16 16.99 -17.08 6.80
N ARG A 17 17.02 -16.33 7.89
CA ARG A 17 15.83 -16.09 8.69
C ARG A 17 14.86 -15.18 7.93
N VAL A 18 13.62 -15.62 7.78
CA VAL A 18 12.49 -14.78 7.36
C VAL A 18 11.92 -14.13 8.61
N LYS A 19 11.91 -12.79 8.66
CA LYS A 19 11.49 -12.05 9.86
C LYS A 19 10.08 -11.52 9.78
N ALA A 20 9.64 -11.13 8.59
CA ALA A 20 8.36 -10.46 8.41
C ALA A 20 7.72 -10.82 7.07
N VAL A 21 6.40 -10.63 7.03
CA VAL A 21 5.58 -10.56 5.81
C VAL A 21 5.12 -9.10 5.68
N ILE A 22 5.28 -8.55 4.48
CA ILE A 22 4.88 -7.16 4.18
C ILE A 22 3.88 -7.19 3.03
N PRO A 23 2.57 -7.39 3.30
CA PRO A 23 1.54 -7.27 2.27
C PRO A 23 1.27 -5.80 1.96
N MET A 24 1.01 -5.52 0.68
CA MET A 24 0.55 -4.21 0.22
C MET A 24 -0.97 -4.26 -0.07
N HIS A 25 -1.71 -3.27 0.40
CA HIS A 25 -3.13 -3.07 0.07
C HIS A 25 -3.25 -2.36 -1.28
N THR A 26 -3.01 -3.11 -2.36
CA THR A 26 -2.87 -2.60 -3.73
C THR A 26 -4.11 -1.84 -4.20
N PHE A 27 -3.92 -0.64 -4.74
CA PHE A 27 -4.96 0.27 -5.23
C PHE A 27 -5.96 0.73 -4.17
N GLY A 28 -5.67 0.47 -2.89
CA GLY A 28 -6.57 0.73 -1.78
C GLY A 28 -7.47 -0.45 -1.42
N HIS A 29 -7.38 -1.57 -2.14
CA HIS A 29 -8.12 -2.79 -1.84
C HIS A 29 -7.44 -3.57 -0.73
N PRO A 30 -8.12 -3.82 0.41
CA PRO A 30 -7.54 -4.62 1.47
C PRO A 30 -7.22 -6.05 1.03
N VAL A 31 -6.05 -6.54 1.42
CA VAL A 31 -5.74 -7.98 1.31
C VAL A 31 -6.51 -8.77 2.38
N LYS A 32 -6.55 -10.10 2.26
CA LYS A 32 -7.10 -11.01 3.29
C LYS A 32 -6.18 -11.04 4.51
N ILE A 33 -6.17 -9.93 5.26
CA ILE A 33 -5.17 -9.66 6.29
C ILE A 33 -5.30 -10.58 7.50
N ASP A 34 -6.50 -11.07 7.82
CA ASP A 34 -6.73 -12.03 8.91
C ASP A 34 -6.11 -13.39 8.61
N GLU A 35 -6.19 -13.88 7.36
CA GLU A 35 -5.52 -15.11 6.92
C GLU A 35 -4.00 -14.95 7.04
N LEU A 36 -3.45 -13.81 6.56
CA LEU A 36 -2.02 -13.52 6.67
C LEU A 36 -1.56 -13.39 8.13
N ALA A 37 -2.34 -12.76 8.98
CA ALA A 37 -2.06 -12.67 10.41
C ALA A 37 -2.06 -14.07 11.08
N GLY A 38 -2.93 -14.97 10.63
CA GLY A 38 -2.94 -16.37 11.05
C GLY A 38 -1.64 -17.08 10.69
N ILE A 39 -1.23 -16.98 9.42
CA ILE A 39 0.03 -17.54 8.93
C ILE A 39 1.24 -16.94 9.67
N CYS A 40 1.25 -15.63 9.89
CA CYS A 40 2.35 -14.98 10.60
C CYS A 40 2.51 -15.52 12.03
N ARG A 41 1.40 -15.73 12.76
CA ARG A 41 1.43 -16.34 14.09
C ARG A 41 1.95 -17.77 14.08
N GLU A 42 1.46 -18.59 13.15
CA GLU A 42 1.89 -19.99 13.00
C GLU A 42 3.39 -20.10 12.69
N TRP A 43 3.91 -19.20 11.86
CA TRP A 43 5.28 -19.26 11.35
C TRP A 43 6.26 -18.35 12.12
N ASN A 44 5.87 -17.75 13.23
CA ASN A 44 6.67 -16.79 14.01
C ASN A 44 7.25 -15.66 13.14
N LEU A 45 6.39 -15.05 12.33
CA LEU A 45 6.69 -13.93 11.46
C LEU A 45 6.00 -12.67 11.98
N GLU A 46 6.67 -11.53 11.82
CA GLU A 46 6.04 -10.24 12.05
C GLU A 46 5.18 -9.87 10.83
N LEU A 47 4.00 -9.30 11.09
CA LEU A 47 3.16 -8.74 10.04
C LEU A 47 3.35 -7.22 10.02
N ILE A 48 3.75 -6.70 8.87
CA ILE A 48 3.93 -5.26 8.62
C ILE A 48 3.05 -4.89 7.45
N GLU A 49 2.15 -3.94 7.62
CA GLU A 49 1.23 -3.57 6.55
C GLU A 49 1.78 -2.39 5.72
N ASP A 50 1.93 -2.59 4.42
CA ASP A 50 2.05 -1.49 3.49
C ASP A 50 0.64 -0.97 3.17
N ALA A 51 0.23 0.04 3.94
CA ALA A 51 -1.04 0.74 3.84
C ALA A 51 -0.90 2.08 3.10
N ALA A 52 0.18 2.25 2.32
CA ALA A 52 0.48 3.50 1.61
C ALA A 52 -0.61 3.92 0.61
N GLU A 53 -1.49 3.02 0.22
CA GLU A 53 -2.57 3.25 -0.75
C GLU A 53 -3.97 3.16 -0.14
N SER A 54 -4.08 2.81 1.16
CA SER A 54 -5.33 2.34 1.74
C SER A 54 -5.86 3.15 2.93
N ILE A 55 -5.42 4.40 3.10
CA ILE A 55 -6.02 5.27 4.11
C ILE A 55 -7.53 5.44 3.84
N GLY A 56 -8.36 5.20 4.86
CA GLY A 56 -9.82 5.17 4.72
C GLY A 56 -10.37 3.86 4.16
N SER A 57 -9.54 2.83 3.98
CA SER A 57 -9.98 1.46 3.65
C SER A 57 -10.12 0.60 4.89
N PHE A 58 -11.10 -0.30 4.86
CA PHE A 58 -11.43 -1.18 5.99
C PHE A 58 -11.56 -2.62 5.52
N TYR A 59 -11.09 -3.54 6.35
CA TYR A 59 -11.31 -4.97 6.23
C TYR A 59 -12.11 -5.45 7.43
N LYS A 60 -13.31 -6.02 7.19
CA LYS A 60 -14.23 -6.49 8.25
C LYS A 60 -14.45 -5.42 9.34
N GLY A 61 -14.60 -4.15 8.93
CA GLY A 61 -14.87 -3.02 9.84
C GLY A 61 -13.66 -2.45 10.56
N ARG A 62 -12.45 -2.99 10.35
CA ARG A 62 -11.21 -2.48 10.95
C ARG A 62 -10.33 -1.83 9.87
N HIS A 63 -9.75 -0.65 10.16
CA HIS A 63 -8.90 0.10 9.23
C HIS A 63 -7.63 -0.68 8.89
N THR A 64 -7.27 -0.70 7.60
CA THR A 64 -5.98 -1.23 7.12
C THR A 64 -4.80 -0.48 7.76
N GLY A 65 -3.68 -1.17 7.92
CA GLY A 65 -2.52 -0.61 8.65
C GLY A 65 -2.58 -0.76 10.16
N THR A 66 -3.65 -1.38 10.70
CA THR A 66 -3.81 -1.59 12.16
C THR A 66 -3.81 -3.05 12.59
N PHE A 67 -3.70 -4.00 11.66
CA PHE A 67 -3.73 -5.44 11.95
C PHE A 67 -2.37 -6.00 12.33
N GLY A 68 -1.30 -5.48 11.71
CA GLY A 68 0.06 -5.90 11.94
C GLY A 68 0.74 -5.21 13.11
N LYS A 69 2.02 -5.51 13.29
CA LYS A 69 2.89 -4.87 14.28
C LYS A 69 3.07 -3.38 14.02
N VAL A 70 3.11 -3.02 12.73
CA VAL A 70 3.15 -1.64 12.25
C VAL A 70 2.47 -1.56 10.88
N GLY A 71 1.75 -0.48 10.63
CA GLY A 71 1.24 -0.09 9.33
C GLY A 71 1.91 1.19 8.85
N ALA A 72 2.28 1.24 7.57
CA ALA A 72 2.86 2.41 6.94
C ALA A 72 1.85 3.08 6.01
N VAL A 73 1.52 4.34 6.28
CA VAL A 73 0.61 5.17 5.46
C VAL A 73 1.41 6.23 4.73
N SER A 74 1.06 6.54 3.49
CA SER A 74 1.69 7.56 2.67
C SER A 74 0.80 8.78 2.50
N PHE A 75 1.41 9.96 2.58
CA PHE A 75 0.80 11.25 2.26
C PHE A 75 1.47 11.91 1.04
N ASN A 76 2.01 11.11 0.13
CA ASN A 76 2.56 11.60 -1.13
C ASN A 76 1.49 12.35 -1.94
N GLY A 77 1.92 13.21 -2.89
CA GLY A 77 1.04 14.11 -3.66
C GLY A 77 -0.11 13.45 -4.41
N ASN A 78 0.04 12.16 -4.75
CA ASN A 78 -0.97 11.40 -5.51
C ASN A 78 -1.86 10.49 -4.64
N LYS A 79 -1.75 10.54 -3.32
CA LYS A 79 -2.57 9.70 -2.41
C LYS A 79 -3.96 10.28 -2.21
N THR A 80 -4.83 9.52 -1.53
CA THR A 80 -6.21 9.93 -1.25
C THR A 80 -6.29 11.27 -0.51
N ILE A 81 -5.36 11.47 0.43
CA ILE A 81 -5.03 12.76 1.03
C ILE A 81 -3.53 12.98 0.95
N THR A 82 -3.09 14.23 0.97
CA THR A 82 -1.67 14.56 0.82
C THR A 82 -1.22 15.62 1.80
N THR A 83 0.06 15.55 2.17
CA THR A 83 0.79 16.62 2.85
C THR A 83 1.90 17.19 1.96
N GLY A 84 1.80 16.98 0.63
CA GLY A 84 2.87 17.27 -0.33
C GLY A 84 3.96 16.21 -0.37
N GLY A 85 4.11 15.46 0.68
CA GLY A 85 5.06 14.36 0.89
C GLY A 85 5.05 13.91 2.33
N GLY A 86 5.70 12.78 2.64
CA GLY A 86 5.75 12.20 3.97
C GLY A 86 4.81 11.02 4.14
N GLY A 87 4.64 10.59 5.38
CA GLY A 87 3.83 9.44 5.76
C GLY A 87 3.67 9.35 7.27
N MET A 88 3.01 8.28 7.70
CA MET A 88 2.78 8.01 9.11
C MET A 88 2.95 6.51 9.37
N LEU A 89 3.51 6.18 10.52
CA LEU A 89 3.52 4.82 11.04
C LEU A 89 2.42 4.66 12.09
N LEU A 90 1.66 3.60 11.99
CA LEU A 90 0.59 3.23 12.91
C LEU A 90 1.06 2.07 13.76
N PHE A 91 0.99 2.22 15.07
CA PHE A 91 1.37 1.20 16.05
C PHE A 91 0.22 0.93 17.01
N MET A 92 0.06 -0.35 17.39
CA MET A 92 -0.80 -0.74 18.51
C MET A 92 -0.01 -0.86 19.82
N ASP A 93 1.32 -0.90 19.74
CA ASP A 93 2.28 -0.96 20.83
C ASP A 93 2.89 0.43 21.02
N GLU A 94 2.61 1.04 22.18
CA GLU A 94 3.06 2.39 22.51
C GLU A 94 4.59 2.47 22.66
N GLU A 95 5.22 1.44 23.24
CA GLU A 95 6.68 1.40 23.41
C GLU A 95 7.41 1.39 22.07
N LEU A 96 6.92 0.54 21.15
CA LEU A 96 7.44 0.49 19.78
C LEU A 96 7.20 1.81 19.02
N GLY A 97 6.04 2.44 19.23
CA GLY A 97 5.73 3.75 18.65
C GLY A 97 6.65 4.85 19.15
N ASN A 98 6.93 4.88 20.46
CA ASN A 98 7.87 5.81 21.07
C ASN A 98 9.30 5.57 20.60
N TYR A 99 9.72 4.31 20.44
CA TYR A 99 11.02 3.97 19.89
C TYR A 99 11.16 4.41 18.43
N ALA A 100 10.15 4.18 17.59
CA ALA A 100 10.14 4.66 16.21
C ALA A 100 10.21 6.19 16.13
N LYS A 101 9.46 6.89 17.00
CA LYS A 101 9.52 8.36 17.12
C LYS A 101 10.92 8.83 17.51
N HIS A 102 11.58 8.16 18.46
CA HIS A 102 12.94 8.46 18.85
C HIS A 102 13.91 8.35 17.66
N LEU A 103 13.87 7.24 16.93
CA LEU A 103 14.71 7.04 15.74
C LEU A 103 14.44 8.05 14.64
N THR A 104 13.19 8.41 14.38
CA THR A 104 12.78 9.35 13.31
C THR A 104 13.01 10.82 13.70
N THR A 105 13.36 11.09 14.96
CA THR A 105 13.77 12.41 15.48
C THR A 105 15.25 12.42 15.86
N GLN A 106 16.08 11.76 15.07
CA GLN A 106 17.54 11.73 15.17
C GLN A 106 18.07 10.96 16.40
N ALA A 107 17.25 10.16 17.08
CA ALA A 107 17.63 9.44 18.31
C ALA A 107 18.27 10.37 19.35
N LYS A 108 17.74 11.60 19.47
CA LYS A 108 18.26 12.60 20.37
C LYS A 108 17.80 12.33 21.80
N VAL A 109 18.77 12.22 22.72
CA VAL A 109 18.51 12.13 24.16
C VAL A 109 18.12 13.51 24.69
N PRO A 110 17.02 13.64 25.45
CA PRO A 110 16.64 14.91 26.06
C PRO A 110 17.74 15.40 27.01
N HIS A 111 18.28 16.60 26.76
CA HIS A 111 19.25 17.27 27.63
C HIS A 111 19.04 18.78 27.57
N ARG A 112 19.36 19.50 28.64
CA ARG A 112 19.10 20.94 28.77
C ARG A 112 19.85 21.77 27.72
N TRP A 113 21.10 21.40 27.40
CA TRP A 113 21.98 22.12 26.45
C TRP A 113 22.86 21.23 25.57
N GLU A 114 22.98 19.91 25.84
CA GLU A 114 23.81 19.01 25.06
C GLU A 114 23.05 18.34 23.96
N PHE A 115 23.75 18.05 22.86
CA PHE A 115 23.24 17.30 21.74
C PHE A 115 23.87 15.91 21.79
N VAL A 116 23.17 14.97 22.44
CA VAL A 116 23.57 13.58 22.55
C VAL A 116 22.60 12.70 21.78
N HIS A 117 23.14 11.74 21.04
CA HIS A 117 22.40 10.77 20.28
C HIS A 117 22.84 9.37 20.69
N ASP A 118 21.91 8.50 21.05
CA ASP A 118 22.19 7.17 21.60
C ASP A 118 22.03 6.04 20.57
N HIS A 119 21.46 6.34 19.41
CA HIS A 119 21.29 5.41 18.28
C HIS A 119 21.59 6.10 16.95
N VAL A 120 21.71 5.28 15.88
CA VAL A 120 21.63 5.79 14.51
C VAL A 120 20.19 6.20 14.24
N GLY A 121 19.95 7.49 14.14
CA GLY A 121 18.63 8.07 13.92
C GLY A 121 18.54 8.84 12.61
N TYR A 122 17.32 9.24 12.26
CA TYR A 122 17.00 9.91 11.01
C TYR A 122 16.21 11.18 11.28
N ASN A 123 16.39 12.20 10.45
CA ASN A 123 15.55 13.40 10.48
C ASN A 123 14.34 13.23 9.56
N TYR A 124 13.38 12.42 10.02
CA TYR A 124 12.14 12.11 9.28
C TYR A 124 10.91 12.77 9.91
N ARG A 125 11.14 13.75 10.75
CA ARG A 125 10.05 14.50 11.37
C ARG A 125 9.29 15.31 10.32
N MET A 126 7.97 15.13 10.26
CA MET A 126 7.10 15.91 9.38
C MET A 126 7.13 17.39 9.78
N PRO A 127 7.41 18.33 8.83
CA PRO A 127 7.32 19.76 9.10
C PRO A 127 5.90 20.20 9.47
N ASN A 128 5.77 21.23 10.31
CA ASN A 128 4.48 21.71 10.79
C ASN A 128 3.54 22.16 9.66
N ILE A 129 4.06 22.77 8.58
CA ILE A 129 3.26 23.18 7.41
C ILE A 129 2.61 21.94 6.76
N ASN A 130 3.38 20.88 6.55
CA ASN A 130 2.87 19.63 6.01
C ASN A 130 1.85 18.98 6.95
N ALA A 131 2.13 19.00 8.26
CA ALA A 131 1.21 18.45 9.25
C ALA A 131 -0.12 19.24 9.30
N ALA A 132 -0.08 20.57 9.21
CA ALA A 132 -1.27 21.40 9.14
C ALA A 132 -2.12 21.11 7.88
N LEU A 133 -1.47 20.96 6.72
CA LEU A 133 -2.14 20.50 5.50
C LEU A 133 -2.78 19.12 5.70
N GLY A 134 -2.06 18.20 6.35
CA GLY A 134 -2.58 16.87 6.69
C GLY A 134 -3.83 16.91 7.55
N CYS A 135 -3.87 17.78 8.59
CA CYS A 135 -5.04 17.96 9.42
C CYS A 135 -6.25 18.43 8.58
N ALA A 136 -6.07 19.46 7.75
CA ALA A 136 -7.13 19.95 6.88
C ALA A 136 -7.63 18.89 5.88
N GLN A 137 -6.70 18.09 5.31
CA GLN A 137 -7.07 17.00 4.40
C GLN A 137 -7.82 15.87 5.12
N MET A 138 -7.45 15.57 6.37
CA MET A 138 -8.12 14.54 7.18
C MET A 138 -9.58 14.89 7.49
N GLU A 139 -9.92 16.17 7.64
CA GLU A 139 -11.29 16.65 7.84
C GLU A 139 -12.19 16.29 6.65
N HIS A 140 -11.63 16.19 5.44
CA HIS A 140 -12.32 15.85 4.19
C HIS A 140 -12.11 14.39 3.72
N LEU A 141 -11.38 13.57 4.48
CA LEU A 141 -11.04 12.20 4.04
C LEU A 141 -12.28 11.39 3.66
N GLN A 142 -13.33 11.46 4.48
CA GLN A 142 -14.55 10.68 4.22
C GLN A 142 -15.25 11.13 2.94
N GLU A 143 -15.33 12.44 2.71
CA GLU A 143 -15.90 13.04 1.49
C GLU A 143 -15.12 12.59 0.24
N PHE A 144 -13.79 12.62 0.30
CA PHE A 144 -12.95 12.15 -0.81
C PHE A 144 -13.13 10.66 -1.08
N VAL A 145 -13.19 9.84 -0.04
CA VAL A 145 -13.42 8.39 -0.19
C VAL A 145 -14.78 8.12 -0.80
N ASP A 146 -15.83 8.80 -0.35
CA ASP A 146 -17.18 8.60 -0.88
C ASP A 146 -17.26 9.01 -2.35
N ASN A 147 -16.70 10.15 -2.74
CA ASN A 147 -16.61 10.59 -4.14
C ASN A 147 -15.85 9.59 -5.03
N LYS A 148 -14.75 9.01 -4.54
CA LYS A 148 -13.99 7.98 -5.27
C LYS A 148 -14.79 6.68 -5.40
N ARG A 149 -15.55 6.30 -4.39
CA ARG A 149 -16.42 5.11 -4.43
C ARG A 149 -17.56 5.29 -5.43
N GLU A 150 -18.20 6.46 -5.45
CA GLU A 150 -19.20 6.79 -6.49
C GLU A 150 -18.61 6.68 -7.90
N LEU A 151 -17.38 7.15 -8.11
CA LEU A 151 -16.70 6.99 -9.40
C LEU A 151 -16.46 5.50 -9.72
N ALA A 152 -16.08 4.70 -8.74
CA ALA A 152 -15.89 3.26 -8.92
C ALA A 152 -17.22 2.56 -9.30
N ASP A 153 -18.33 2.95 -8.66
CA ASP A 153 -19.66 2.43 -9.00
C ASP A 153 -20.10 2.79 -10.43
N LEU A 154 -19.78 4.01 -10.89
CA LEU A 154 -20.00 4.43 -12.27
C LEU A 154 -19.19 3.56 -13.25
N TYR A 155 -17.92 3.30 -12.98
CA TYR A 155 -17.09 2.42 -13.79
C TYR A 155 -17.60 0.98 -13.78
N ALA A 156 -17.98 0.46 -12.60
CA ALA A 156 -18.54 -0.88 -12.49
C ALA A 156 -19.82 -1.03 -13.35
N GLY A 157 -20.68 -0.01 -13.34
CA GLY A 157 -21.86 0.05 -14.19
C GLY A 157 -21.51 0.13 -15.69
N PHE A 158 -20.54 0.97 -16.06
CA PHE A 158 -20.13 1.18 -17.44
C PHE A 158 -19.52 -0.09 -18.07
N PHE A 159 -18.66 -0.79 -17.33
CA PHE A 159 -18.00 -2.01 -17.82
C PHE A 159 -18.86 -3.27 -17.68
N LYS A 160 -20.02 -3.18 -17.04
CA LYS A 160 -20.94 -4.32 -16.87
C LYS A 160 -21.40 -4.88 -18.23
N GLY A 161 -21.12 -6.16 -18.45
CA GLY A 161 -21.48 -6.84 -19.68
C GLY A 161 -20.50 -6.63 -20.86
N SER A 162 -19.39 -5.89 -20.63
CA SER A 162 -18.29 -5.80 -21.61
C SER A 162 -17.25 -6.90 -21.39
N ASP A 163 -16.31 -7.05 -22.34
CA ASP A 163 -15.17 -7.97 -22.22
C ASP A 163 -14.09 -7.43 -21.28
N ILE A 164 -14.21 -6.19 -20.80
CA ILE A 164 -13.29 -5.54 -19.87
C ILE A 164 -13.81 -5.73 -18.46
N LYS A 165 -13.00 -6.32 -17.58
CA LYS A 165 -13.36 -6.52 -16.17
C LYS A 165 -12.92 -5.33 -15.34
N PHE A 166 -13.84 -4.64 -14.68
CA PHE A 166 -13.52 -3.67 -13.66
C PHE A 166 -13.17 -4.37 -12.34
N PHE A 167 -12.12 -3.92 -11.64
CA PHE A 167 -11.75 -4.43 -10.31
C PHE A 167 -12.62 -3.79 -9.24
N THR A 168 -13.39 -4.62 -8.56
CA THR A 168 -14.16 -4.23 -7.39
C THR A 168 -13.46 -4.64 -6.09
N GLU A 169 -13.84 -4.00 -4.99
CA GLU A 169 -13.36 -4.38 -3.68
C GLU A 169 -13.70 -5.85 -3.34
N PRO A 170 -12.83 -6.58 -2.63
CA PRO A 170 -13.12 -7.93 -2.18
C PRO A 170 -14.24 -7.97 -1.14
N ASP A 171 -14.86 -9.13 -0.95
CA ASP A 171 -15.90 -9.36 0.06
C ASP A 171 -15.39 -9.01 1.47
N GLY A 172 -16.26 -8.34 2.23
CA GLY A 172 -15.94 -7.90 3.59
C GLY A 172 -15.00 -6.69 3.66
N CYS A 173 -14.68 -6.10 2.51
CA CYS A 173 -13.85 -4.90 2.42
C CYS A 173 -14.69 -3.64 2.14
N ARG A 174 -14.19 -2.49 2.60
CA ARG A 174 -14.58 -1.16 2.15
C ARG A 174 -13.32 -0.46 1.67
N SER A 175 -13.08 -0.46 0.36
CA SER A 175 -11.93 0.16 -0.28
C SER A 175 -12.11 1.66 -0.43
N ASN A 176 -11.00 2.41 -0.37
CA ASN A 176 -10.97 3.82 -0.72
C ASN A 176 -10.88 4.05 -2.25
N TYR A 177 -10.68 2.99 -3.05
CA TYR A 177 -10.45 3.08 -4.50
C TYR A 177 -9.39 4.13 -4.85
N TRP A 178 -8.22 4.07 -4.18
CA TRP A 178 -7.12 4.98 -4.48
C TRP A 178 -6.83 5.01 -5.98
N LEU A 179 -6.75 3.85 -6.62
CA LEU A 179 -6.78 3.73 -8.07
C LEU A 179 -7.89 2.77 -8.52
N ASN A 180 -8.63 3.17 -9.54
CA ASN A 180 -9.51 2.29 -10.27
C ASN A 180 -8.70 1.52 -11.32
N ALA A 181 -9.03 0.26 -11.52
CA ALA A 181 -8.31 -0.60 -12.45
C ALA A 181 -9.25 -1.47 -13.26
N VAL A 182 -8.84 -1.76 -14.49
CA VAL A 182 -9.52 -2.70 -15.38
C VAL A 182 -8.58 -3.80 -15.81
N LEU A 183 -9.15 -4.97 -16.09
CA LEU A 183 -8.45 -6.15 -16.59
C LEU A 183 -8.86 -6.38 -18.04
N LEU A 184 -7.89 -6.34 -18.94
CA LEU A 184 -8.04 -6.61 -20.35
C LEU A 184 -7.78 -8.11 -20.62
N LYS A 185 -8.23 -8.59 -21.80
CA LYS A 185 -8.12 -9.99 -22.21
C LYS A 185 -6.67 -10.51 -22.22
N ASP A 186 -5.76 -9.70 -22.76
CA ASP A 186 -4.35 -10.04 -22.94
C ASP A 186 -3.50 -8.77 -23.08
N LYS A 187 -2.18 -8.95 -23.22
CA LYS A 187 -1.22 -7.86 -23.37
C LYS A 187 -1.50 -6.98 -24.59
N THR A 188 -1.91 -7.58 -25.72
CA THR A 188 -2.20 -6.83 -26.94
C THR A 188 -3.41 -5.92 -26.76
N ALA A 189 -4.48 -6.45 -26.16
CA ALA A 189 -5.67 -5.66 -25.82
C ALA A 189 -5.34 -4.55 -24.82
N ARG A 190 -4.47 -4.82 -23.82
CA ARG A 190 -3.98 -3.82 -22.87
C ARG A 190 -3.21 -2.69 -23.56
N ASP A 191 -2.25 -3.04 -24.41
CA ASP A 191 -1.39 -2.06 -25.07
C ASP A 191 -2.22 -1.17 -26.01
N ARG A 192 -3.14 -1.75 -26.75
CA ARG A 192 -4.11 -1.03 -27.60
C ARG A 192 -5.02 -0.10 -26.76
N PHE A 193 -5.55 -0.58 -25.65
CA PHE A 193 -6.37 0.25 -24.75
C PHE A 193 -5.62 1.46 -24.22
N LEU A 194 -4.34 1.25 -23.83
CA LEU A 194 -3.46 2.33 -23.37
C LEU A 194 -3.23 3.37 -24.48
N GLU A 195 -2.95 2.93 -25.70
CA GLU A 195 -2.74 3.81 -26.85
C GLU A 195 -4.01 4.62 -27.16
N GLU A 196 -5.12 3.95 -27.42
CA GLU A 196 -6.40 4.59 -27.79
C GLU A 196 -6.88 5.60 -26.72
N THR A 197 -6.80 5.25 -25.43
CA THR A 197 -7.26 6.15 -24.36
C THR A 197 -6.35 7.36 -24.19
N ASN A 198 -5.03 7.18 -24.23
CA ASN A 198 -4.10 8.29 -24.09
C ASN A 198 -4.15 9.21 -25.33
N ASP A 199 -4.31 8.68 -26.55
CA ASP A 199 -4.50 9.46 -27.77
C ASP A 199 -5.80 10.28 -27.73
N ALA A 200 -6.85 9.75 -27.09
CA ALA A 200 -8.10 10.45 -26.85
C ALA A 200 -8.03 11.44 -25.66
N GLY A 201 -6.86 11.63 -25.04
CA GLY A 201 -6.67 12.55 -23.92
C GLY A 201 -7.12 12.01 -22.56
N VAL A 202 -7.48 10.72 -22.48
CA VAL A 202 -7.83 10.03 -21.24
C VAL A 202 -6.58 9.37 -20.67
N MET A 203 -6.04 9.91 -19.57
CA MET A 203 -4.81 9.42 -18.96
C MET A 203 -5.03 8.05 -18.33
N THR A 204 -4.49 7.01 -18.94
CA THR A 204 -4.42 5.65 -18.41
C THR A 204 -2.96 5.21 -18.25
N ARG A 205 -2.71 4.24 -17.37
CA ARG A 205 -1.36 3.74 -17.09
C ARG A 205 -1.40 2.22 -16.92
N PRO A 206 -0.38 1.48 -17.41
CA PRO A 206 -0.23 0.08 -17.03
C PRO A 206 0.09 0.00 -15.54
N VAL A 207 -0.16 -1.15 -14.92
CA VAL A 207 0.36 -1.43 -13.58
C VAL A 207 1.90 -1.42 -13.61
N TRP A 208 2.52 -1.14 -12.46
CA TRP A 208 3.98 -1.10 -12.34
C TRP A 208 4.63 -2.41 -12.76
N GLN A 209 5.82 -2.28 -13.32
CA GLN A 209 6.66 -3.43 -13.64
C GLN A 209 6.97 -4.24 -12.38
N LEU A 210 6.96 -5.57 -12.50
CA LEU A 210 7.28 -6.47 -11.40
C LEU A 210 8.69 -6.21 -10.86
N MET A 211 8.82 -6.19 -9.54
CA MET A 211 10.05 -5.87 -8.82
C MET A 211 11.24 -6.72 -9.27
N ASN A 212 11.03 -8.03 -9.52
CA ASN A 212 12.08 -8.95 -9.97
C ASN A 212 12.63 -8.65 -11.37
N ARG A 213 11.95 -7.80 -12.15
CA ARG A 213 12.42 -7.34 -13.47
C ARG A 213 13.27 -6.06 -13.39
N LEU A 214 13.25 -5.39 -12.24
CA LEU A 214 14.04 -4.17 -12.05
C LEU A 214 15.53 -4.54 -11.90
N PRO A 215 16.45 -3.79 -12.55
CA PRO A 215 17.88 -4.15 -12.57
C PRO A 215 18.49 -4.38 -11.18
N MET A 216 18.08 -3.57 -10.18
CA MET A 216 18.59 -3.67 -8.81
C MET A 216 18.10 -4.90 -8.06
N PHE A 217 17.00 -5.53 -8.48
CA PHE A 217 16.38 -6.70 -7.81
C PHE A 217 16.46 -7.99 -8.61
N LYS A 218 17.09 -7.99 -9.81
CA LYS A 218 17.17 -9.15 -10.69
C LYS A 218 17.80 -10.40 -10.06
N ASN A 219 18.63 -10.21 -9.05
CA ASN A 219 19.32 -11.29 -8.32
C ASN A 219 18.64 -11.63 -6.99
N CYS A 220 17.50 -11.01 -6.67
CA CYS A 220 16.74 -11.35 -5.49
C CYS A 220 15.99 -12.66 -5.70
N GLU A 221 15.91 -13.48 -4.64
CA GLU A 221 15.11 -14.69 -4.65
C GLU A 221 13.63 -14.36 -4.80
N CYS A 222 12.94 -15.07 -5.67
CA CYS A 222 11.50 -14.94 -5.86
C CYS A 222 10.86 -16.32 -5.97
N GLY A 223 9.60 -16.41 -5.52
CA GLY A 223 8.77 -17.58 -5.69
C GLY A 223 8.13 -17.65 -7.08
N ASP A 224 7.04 -18.40 -7.19
CA ASP A 224 6.22 -18.41 -8.40
C ASP A 224 5.50 -17.05 -8.57
N LEU A 225 5.78 -16.40 -9.69
CA LEU A 225 5.21 -15.12 -10.07
C LEU A 225 4.25 -15.24 -11.28
N SER A 226 3.77 -16.44 -11.61
CA SER A 226 2.90 -16.68 -12.77
C SER A 226 1.67 -15.79 -12.75
N HIS A 227 0.96 -15.72 -11.61
CA HIS A 227 -0.19 -14.84 -11.45
C HIS A 227 0.16 -13.34 -11.53
N ALA A 228 1.26 -12.93 -10.92
CA ALA A 228 1.70 -11.53 -10.97
C ALA A 228 2.05 -11.12 -12.41
N LYS A 229 2.73 -11.96 -13.17
CA LYS A 229 3.02 -11.75 -14.60
C LYS A 229 1.75 -11.67 -15.43
N TRP A 230 0.81 -12.57 -15.18
CA TRP A 230 -0.47 -12.60 -15.86
C TRP A 230 -1.26 -11.30 -15.62
N LEU A 231 -1.28 -10.78 -14.39
CA LEU A 231 -1.92 -9.51 -14.03
C LEU A 231 -1.20 -8.31 -14.64
N GLU A 232 0.15 -8.25 -14.55
CA GLU A 232 0.96 -7.16 -15.11
C GLU A 232 0.70 -6.95 -16.61
N GLU A 233 0.48 -8.04 -17.34
CA GLU A 233 0.20 -8.00 -18.77
C GLU A 233 -1.20 -7.52 -19.13
N ARG A 234 -2.10 -7.37 -18.15
CA ARG A 234 -3.53 -7.14 -18.38
C ARG A 234 -4.15 -5.96 -17.67
N ILE A 235 -3.55 -5.54 -16.57
CA ILE A 235 -4.11 -4.47 -15.73
C ILE A 235 -3.77 -3.10 -16.29
N VAL A 236 -4.79 -2.23 -16.32
CA VAL A 236 -4.65 -0.81 -16.60
C VAL A 236 -5.33 -0.01 -15.50
N ASN A 237 -4.62 0.97 -14.94
CA ASN A 237 -5.21 1.99 -14.09
C ASN A 237 -5.87 3.07 -14.93
N ILE A 238 -7.08 3.43 -14.56
CA ILE A 238 -7.93 4.44 -15.21
C ILE A 238 -8.12 5.65 -14.29
N PRO A 239 -8.61 6.79 -14.78
CA PRO A 239 -8.74 8.01 -13.98
C PRO A 239 -9.45 7.77 -12.65
N SER A 240 -8.85 8.24 -11.55
CA SER A 240 -9.27 7.89 -10.19
C SER A 240 -9.27 9.08 -9.23
N SER A 241 -9.09 10.29 -9.72
CA SER A 241 -9.09 11.50 -8.90
C SER A 241 -10.47 11.78 -8.31
N VAL A 242 -10.50 12.48 -7.18
CA VAL A 242 -11.74 13.09 -6.67
C VAL A 242 -12.28 14.03 -7.74
N ARG A 243 -13.58 13.94 -8.04
CA ARG A 243 -14.26 14.82 -8.99
C ARG A 243 -14.63 16.11 -8.26
N LEU A 244 -14.20 17.21 -8.81
CA LEU A 244 -14.66 18.53 -8.37
C LEU A 244 -16.09 18.72 -8.87
N SER A 245 -17.00 19.11 -7.99
CA SER A 245 -18.38 19.49 -8.30
C SER A 245 -18.42 20.83 -9.03
#